data_8059539ebb959bc02839cdc204d22dd1
#
_entry.id   8059539ebb959bc02839cdc204d22dd1
#
_cell.length_a   1.000
_cell.length_b   1.000
_cell.length_c   1.000
_cell.angle_alpha   90.00
_cell.angle_beta   90.00
_cell.angle_gamma   90.00
#
_symmetry.space_group_name_H-M   'P 1'
#
loop_
_entity.id
_entity.type
_entity.pdbx_description
1 polymer ?
#
loop_
_entity_poly.entity_id
_entity_poly.type
_entity_poly.pdbx_seq_one_letter_code
_entity_poly.pdbx_strand_id
1 'polypeptide(L)'
;VFDAGLTELLAKVLLYLGAQHCFVVHGMDGLDEITVTDRTRISEGKAGVVSSYTIDPTEFGLTRVRPKELVGGSAEDNAAITRDIFRGRKGPKRDIVCLNAAPALVAGRKAKTLQEGFQLAQQTIDSGAAMEKLDQLIAFTKKAS
;
A
#
# COMPACT_ATOMS: atom_id res chain seq x y z
N VAL A 1 8.69 -6.55 -0.71
CA VAL A 1 10.01 -7.21 -0.74
C VAL A 1 10.64 -7.08 -2.12
N PHE A 2 11.97 -7.00 -2.19
CA PHE A 2 12.72 -6.75 -3.43
C PHE A 2 12.83 -7.97 -4.38
N ASP A 3 12.47 -9.18 -3.91
CA ASP A 3 12.53 -10.42 -4.69
C ASP A 3 11.21 -11.18 -4.59
N ALA A 4 10.64 -11.52 -5.75
CA ALA A 4 9.37 -12.25 -5.87
C ALA A 4 9.44 -13.64 -5.19
N GLY A 5 10.60 -14.30 -5.20
CA GLY A 5 10.81 -15.59 -4.56
C GLY A 5 10.70 -15.57 -3.04
N LEU A 6 10.88 -14.40 -2.42
CA LEU A 6 10.78 -14.22 -0.98
C LEU A 6 9.34 -14.08 -0.48
N THR A 7 8.38 -13.79 -1.35
CA THR A 7 7.01 -13.46 -0.92
C THR A 7 6.37 -14.59 -0.12
N GLU A 8 6.40 -15.81 -0.64
CA GLU A 8 5.77 -16.97 0.02
C GLU A 8 6.53 -17.39 1.29
N LEU A 9 7.86 -17.37 1.24
CA LEU A 9 8.70 -17.72 2.39
C LEU A 9 8.42 -16.78 3.57
N LEU A 10 8.44 -15.49 3.33
CA LEU A 10 8.21 -14.48 4.38
C LEU A 10 6.77 -14.48 4.89
N ALA A 11 5.78 -14.77 4.03
CA ALA A 11 4.41 -14.97 4.50
C ALA A 11 4.30 -16.17 5.46
N LYS A 12 5.00 -17.30 5.18
CA LYS A 12 5.07 -18.44 6.09
C LYS A 12 5.77 -18.08 7.41
N VAL A 13 6.87 -17.32 7.35
CA VAL A 13 7.57 -16.84 8.56
C VAL A 13 6.66 -15.95 9.40
N LEU A 14 5.93 -15.01 8.81
CA LEU A 14 5.00 -14.16 9.54
C LEU A 14 3.89 -14.95 10.23
N LEU A 15 3.32 -15.94 9.56
CA LEU A 15 2.34 -16.84 10.19
C LEU A 15 2.96 -17.65 11.34
N TYR A 16 4.18 -18.16 11.18
CA TYR A 16 4.90 -18.87 12.23
C TYR A 16 5.17 -17.99 13.45
N LEU A 17 5.42 -16.70 13.23
CA LEU A 17 5.60 -15.70 14.30
C LEU A 17 4.26 -15.21 14.91
N GLY A 18 3.13 -15.78 14.52
CA GLY A 18 1.82 -15.52 15.12
C GLY A 18 0.97 -14.48 14.38
N ALA A 19 1.36 -14.02 13.20
CA ALA A 19 0.49 -13.17 12.40
C ALA A 19 -0.78 -13.94 12.03
N GLN A 20 -1.95 -13.33 12.24
CA GLN A 20 -3.23 -13.95 11.89
C GLN A 20 -3.61 -13.73 10.43
N HIS A 21 -3.18 -12.61 9.86
CA HIS A 21 -3.37 -12.24 8.47
C HIS A 21 -2.21 -11.34 8.04
N CYS A 22 -1.54 -11.67 6.94
CA CYS A 22 -0.43 -10.88 6.41
C CYS A 22 -0.41 -10.93 4.88
N PHE A 23 0.21 -9.93 4.30
CA PHE A 23 0.48 -9.85 2.87
C PHE A 23 1.96 -9.55 2.67
N VAL A 24 2.61 -10.31 1.79
CA VAL A 24 3.98 -10.04 1.33
C VAL A 24 3.91 -9.85 -0.17
N VAL A 25 4.40 -8.70 -0.63
CA VAL A 25 4.16 -8.23 -2.00
C VAL A 25 5.47 -7.91 -2.73
N HIS A 26 5.44 -8.03 -4.06
CA HIS A 26 6.54 -7.68 -4.96
C HIS A 26 5.98 -7.20 -6.29
N GLY A 27 6.29 -5.97 -6.68
CA GLY A 27 5.97 -5.42 -8.01
C GLY A 27 6.83 -6.08 -9.09
N MET A 28 6.21 -6.56 -10.16
CA MET A 28 6.92 -7.24 -11.26
C MET A 28 7.83 -6.29 -12.07
N ASP A 29 7.75 -4.99 -11.81
CA ASP A 29 8.65 -3.94 -12.27
C ASP A 29 9.88 -3.74 -11.36
N GLY A 30 10.00 -4.51 -10.28
CA GLY A 30 11.10 -4.45 -9.32
C GLY A 30 10.82 -3.64 -8.05
N LEU A 31 9.64 -3.02 -7.91
CA LEU A 31 9.25 -2.35 -6.67
C LEU A 31 9.00 -3.37 -5.54
N ASP A 32 9.43 -3.03 -4.35
CA ASP A 32 9.20 -3.81 -3.13
C ASP A 32 7.83 -3.55 -2.48
N GLU A 33 6.89 -3.03 -3.27
CA GLU A 33 5.51 -2.72 -2.90
C GLU A 33 4.52 -3.06 -4.04
N ILE A 34 3.22 -2.87 -3.82
CA ILE A 34 2.23 -3.01 -4.89
C ILE A 34 2.41 -1.86 -5.88
N THR A 35 2.59 -2.21 -7.15
CA THR A 35 2.86 -1.22 -8.20
C THR A 35 1.61 -0.87 -9.02
N VAL A 36 1.64 0.32 -9.65
CA VAL A 36 0.67 0.75 -10.68
C VAL A 36 1.29 0.79 -12.08
N THR A 37 2.54 0.32 -12.22
CA THR A 37 3.25 0.30 -13.52
C THR A 37 3.24 -1.08 -14.16
N ASP A 38 3.07 -2.14 -13.36
CA ASP A 38 2.98 -3.52 -13.79
C ASP A 38 2.09 -4.34 -12.83
N ARG A 39 2.08 -5.66 -12.98
CA ARG A 39 1.46 -6.59 -12.06
C ARG A 39 2.25 -6.67 -10.75
N THR A 40 1.59 -7.15 -9.71
CA THR A 40 2.22 -7.40 -8.41
C THR A 40 1.96 -8.85 -7.99
N ARG A 41 3.03 -9.56 -7.61
CA ARG A 41 2.92 -10.84 -6.92
C ARG A 41 2.58 -10.60 -5.46
N ILE A 42 1.59 -11.32 -4.95
CA ILE A 42 1.16 -11.30 -3.55
C ILE A 42 1.23 -12.72 -3.00
N SER A 43 1.76 -12.85 -1.79
CA SER A 43 1.58 -14.05 -0.95
C SER A 43 0.82 -13.65 0.29
N GLU A 44 -0.43 -14.10 0.38
CA GLU A 44 -1.35 -13.84 1.48
C GLU A 44 -1.29 -14.99 2.48
N GLY A 45 -0.92 -14.68 3.73
CA GLY A 45 -0.96 -15.61 4.86
C GLY A 45 -2.21 -15.36 5.69
N LYS A 46 -3.08 -16.38 5.83
CA LYS A 46 -4.32 -16.26 6.59
C LYS A 46 -4.72 -17.60 7.19
N ALA A 47 -5.13 -17.62 8.46
CA ALA A 47 -5.59 -18.83 9.16
C ALA A 47 -4.61 -20.02 9.02
N GLY A 48 -3.31 -19.74 9.05
CA GLY A 48 -2.26 -20.77 8.94
C GLY A 48 -1.94 -21.22 7.50
N VAL A 49 -2.61 -20.71 6.50
CA VAL A 49 -2.41 -21.06 5.09
C VAL A 49 -1.81 -19.88 4.32
N VAL A 50 -0.86 -20.15 3.42
CA VAL A 50 -0.34 -19.16 2.47
C VAL A 50 -0.89 -19.45 1.08
N SER A 51 -1.46 -18.43 0.45
CA SER A 51 -1.90 -18.45 -0.95
C SER A 51 -1.15 -17.39 -1.74
N SER A 52 -0.59 -17.76 -2.89
CA SER A 52 0.13 -16.82 -3.75
C SER A 52 -0.64 -16.60 -5.05
N TYR A 53 -0.77 -15.33 -5.43
CA TYR A 53 -1.46 -14.90 -6.64
C TYR A 53 -0.85 -13.61 -7.19
N THR A 54 -1.34 -13.16 -8.33
CA THR A 54 -0.91 -11.92 -8.97
C THR A 54 -2.13 -11.03 -9.17
N ILE A 55 -1.97 -9.74 -8.90
CA ILE A 55 -2.96 -8.71 -9.21
C ILE A 55 -2.45 -7.76 -10.28
N ASP A 56 -3.39 -7.13 -10.98
CA ASP A 56 -3.13 -6.07 -11.96
C ASP A 56 -3.83 -4.77 -11.53
N PRO A 57 -3.20 -3.59 -11.67
CA PRO A 57 -3.86 -2.32 -11.36
C PRO A 57 -5.20 -2.13 -12.07
N THR A 58 -5.38 -2.71 -13.25
CA THR A 58 -6.62 -2.63 -14.03
C THR A 58 -7.82 -3.31 -13.33
N GLU A 59 -7.58 -4.28 -12.46
CA GLU A 59 -8.62 -4.92 -11.63
C GLU A 59 -9.24 -3.93 -10.61
N PHE A 60 -8.55 -2.83 -10.33
CA PHE A 60 -8.99 -1.74 -9.45
C PHE A 60 -9.49 -0.51 -10.22
N GLY A 61 -9.70 -0.64 -11.54
CA GLY A 61 -10.11 0.47 -12.40
C GLY A 61 -9.00 1.49 -12.69
N LEU A 62 -7.76 1.13 -12.41
CA LEU A 62 -6.59 1.98 -12.68
C LEU A 62 -6.01 1.68 -14.06
N THR A 63 -5.37 2.68 -14.65
CA THR A 63 -4.56 2.48 -15.86
C THR A 63 -3.10 2.36 -15.46
N ARG A 64 -2.36 1.42 -16.06
CA ARG A 64 -0.92 1.33 -15.86
C ARG A 64 -0.24 2.61 -16.30
N VAL A 65 0.68 3.09 -15.50
CA VAL A 65 1.44 4.32 -15.75
C VAL A 65 2.93 4.01 -15.95
N ARG A 66 3.70 5.00 -16.35
CA ARG A 66 5.14 4.84 -16.51
C ARG A 66 5.85 5.09 -15.17
N PRO A 67 6.97 4.40 -14.87
CA PRO A 67 7.70 4.57 -13.61
C PRO A 67 8.06 6.03 -13.30
N LYS A 68 8.36 6.84 -14.32
CA LYS A 68 8.68 8.26 -14.16
C LYS A 68 7.58 9.10 -13.50
N GLU A 69 6.33 8.63 -13.53
CA GLU A 69 5.19 9.33 -12.93
C GLU A 69 5.13 9.16 -11.41
N LEU A 70 5.88 8.19 -10.88
CA LEU A 70 5.98 7.90 -9.45
C LEU A 70 7.21 8.52 -8.78
N VAL A 71 8.17 9.00 -9.56
CA VAL A 71 9.43 9.55 -9.03
C VAL A 71 9.15 10.69 -8.06
N GLY A 72 9.80 10.63 -6.91
CA GLY A 72 9.83 11.71 -5.91
C GLY A 72 10.98 12.70 -6.18
N GLY A 73 11.39 13.39 -5.12
CA GLY A 73 12.48 14.37 -5.16
C GLY A 73 13.21 14.45 -3.82
N SER A 74 13.55 15.65 -3.40
CA SER A 74 14.12 15.93 -2.07
C SER A 74 13.13 15.55 -0.95
N ALA A 75 13.58 15.60 0.30
CA ALA A 75 12.70 15.35 1.45
C ALA A 75 11.52 16.34 1.48
N GLU A 76 11.79 17.60 1.15
CA GLU A 76 10.80 18.68 1.06
C GLU A 76 9.78 18.40 -0.06
N ASP A 77 10.26 18.00 -1.24
CA ASP A 77 9.39 17.62 -2.37
C ASP A 77 8.48 16.43 -2.00
N ASN A 78 9.03 15.41 -1.36
CA ASN A 78 8.29 14.23 -0.95
C ASN A 78 7.26 14.56 0.16
N ALA A 79 7.59 15.45 1.08
CA ALA A 79 6.66 15.96 2.08
C ALA A 79 5.50 16.74 1.42
N ALA A 80 5.80 17.56 0.40
CA ALA A 80 4.78 18.27 -0.37
C ALA A 80 3.87 17.29 -1.13
N ILE A 81 4.45 16.28 -1.80
CA ILE A 81 3.72 15.22 -2.49
C ILE A 81 2.76 14.50 -1.53
N THR A 82 3.25 14.12 -0.34
CA THR A 82 2.44 13.44 0.68
C THR A 82 1.23 14.30 1.10
N ARG A 83 1.46 15.59 1.37
CA ARG A 83 0.39 16.53 1.73
C ARG A 83 -0.61 16.73 0.59
N ASP A 84 -0.14 16.82 -0.65
CA ASP A 84 -0.99 16.95 -1.83
C ASP A 84 -1.90 15.73 -2.01
N ILE A 85 -1.35 14.52 -1.84
CA ILE A 85 -2.13 13.27 -1.87
C ILE A 85 -3.22 13.31 -0.79
N PHE A 86 -2.87 13.66 0.45
CA PHE A 86 -3.82 13.66 1.56
C PHE A 86 -4.83 14.84 1.51
N ARG A 87 -4.55 15.88 0.71
CA ARG A 87 -5.52 16.91 0.33
C ARG A 87 -6.47 16.48 -0.79
N GLY A 88 -6.32 15.24 -1.28
CA GLY A 88 -7.20 14.65 -2.29
C GLY A 88 -6.72 14.81 -3.73
N ARG A 89 -5.49 15.27 -3.98
CA ARG A 89 -4.93 15.35 -5.34
C ARG A 89 -4.95 13.97 -5.98
N LYS A 90 -5.64 13.86 -7.12
CA LYS A 90 -5.74 12.63 -7.91
C LYS A 90 -4.47 12.39 -8.74
N GLY A 91 -4.25 11.15 -9.13
CA GLY A 91 -3.18 10.73 -10.03
C GLY A 91 -2.37 9.55 -9.50
N PRO A 92 -1.36 9.10 -10.28
CA PRO A 92 -0.64 7.85 -10.04
C PRO A 92 -0.02 7.70 -8.65
N LYS A 93 0.48 8.80 -8.08
CA LYS A 93 1.07 8.79 -6.73
C LYS A 93 0.03 8.54 -5.63
N ARG A 94 -1.21 9.02 -5.81
CA ARG A 94 -2.30 8.69 -4.90
C ARG A 94 -2.77 7.25 -5.12
N ASP A 95 -2.83 6.82 -6.37
CA ASP A 95 -3.34 5.49 -6.72
C ASP A 95 -2.45 4.39 -6.12
N ILE A 96 -1.12 4.52 -6.21
CA ILE A 96 -0.20 3.57 -5.59
C ILE A 96 -0.32 3.59 -4.06
N VAL A 97 -0.49 4.75 -3.43
CA VAL A 97 -0.69 4.87 -1.97
C VAL A 97 -1.97 4.15 -1.54
N CYS A 98 -3.10 4.38 -2.23
CA CYS A 98 -4.35 3.70 -1.93
C CYS A 98 -4.26 2.19 -2.15
N LEU A 99 -3.56 1.76 -3.21
CA LEU A 99 -3.40 0.36 -3.55
C LEU A 99 -2.55 -0.38 -2.51
N ASN A 100 -1.50 0.25 -1.99
CA ASN A 100 -0.68 -0.31 -0.90
C ASN A 100 -1.37 -0.23 0.48
N ALA A 101 -2.27 0.70 0.70
CA ALA A 101 -3.09 0.74 1.91
C ALA A 101 -4.13 -0.39 1.96
N ALA A 102 -4.59 -0.89 0.82
CA ALA A 102 -5.64 -1.90 0.74
C ALA A 102 -5.32 -3.18 1.52
N PRO A 103 -4.17 -3.87 1.33
CA PRO A 103 -3.87 -5.08 2.09
C PRO A 103 -3.70 -4.80 3.59
N ALA A 104 -3.20 -3.64 3.98
CA ALA A 104 -3.12 -3.25 5.39
C ALA A 104 -4.52 -3.13 6.03
N LEU A 105 -5.47 -2.54 5.30
CA LEU A 105 -6.87 -2.44 5.76
C LEU A 105 -7.55 -3.82 5.84
N VAL A 106 -7.25 -4.71 4.91
CA VAL A 106 -7.75 -6.10 4.95
C VAL A 106 -7.14 -6.87 6.12
N ALA A 107 -5.82 -6.83 6.30
CA ALA A 107 -5.15 -7.46 7.44
C ALA A 107 -5.64 -6.90 8.78
N GLY A 108 -5.91 -5.60 8.84
CA GLY A 108 -6.49 -4.91 9.98
C GLY A 108 -8.01 -5.11 10.15
N ARG A 109 -8.63 -5.99 9.35
CA ARG A 109 -10.08 -6.31 9.41
C ARG A 109 -11.01 -5.10 9.20
N LYS A 110 -10.53 -4.07 8.50
CA LYS A 110 -11.32 -2.88 8.12
C LYS A 110 -11.99 -3.04 6.77
N ALA A 111 -11.52 -3.99 5.96
CA ALA A 111 -12.09 -4.37 4.68
C ALA A 111 -12.03 -5.91 4.54
N LYS A 112 -12.88 -6.48 3.69
CA LYS A 112 -12.95 -7.94 3.44
C LYS A 112 -12.10 -8.35 2.23
N THR A 113 -11.98 -7.47 1.26
CA THR A 113 -11.27 -7.69 -0.01
C THR A 113 -10.31 -6.55 -0.30
N LEU A 114 -9.34 -6.77 -1.20
CA LEU A 114 -8.43 -5.71 -1.64
C LEU A 114 -9.18 -4.56 -2.33
N GLN A 115 -10.24 -4.85 -3.08
CA GLN A 115 -11.09 -3.85 -3.73
C GLN A 115 -11.78 -2.96 -2.70
N GLU A 116 -12.40 -3.57 -1.67
CA GLU A 116 -12.99 -2.80 -0.55
C GLU A 116 -11.93 -1.97 0.18
N GLY A 117 -10.75 -2.55 0.42
CA GLY A 117 -9.62 -1.85 1.04
C GLY A 117 -9.16 -0.66 0.22
N PHE A 118 -9.04 -0.80 -1.09
CA PHE A 118 -8.70 0.28 -2.01
C PHE A 118 -9.73 1.41 -1.97
N GLN A 119 -11.02 1.09 -2.06
CA GLN A 119 -12.10 2.07 -1.96
C GLN A 119 -12.09 2.79 -0.60
N LEU A 120 -11.90 2.05 0.49
CA LEU A 120 -11.83 2.63 1.84
C LEU A 120 -10.62 3.56 1.99
N ALA A 121 -9.46 3.22 1.41
CA ALA A 121 -8.29 4.09 1.39
C ALA A 121 -8.58 5.40 0.66
N GLN A 122 -9.25 5.34 -0.50
CA GLN A 122 -9.66 6.54 -1.24
C GLN A 122 -10.62 7.42 -0.41
N GLN A 123 -11.63 6.82 0.21
CA GLN A 123 -12.59 7.52 1.08
C GLN A 123 -11.90 8.16 2.29
N THR A 124 -10.91 7.48 2.90
CA THR A 124 -10.14 7.99 4.04
C THR A 124 -9.35 9.25 3.66
N ILE A 125 -8.77 9.28 2.46
CA ILE A 125 -8.10 10.48 1.94
C ILE A 125 -9.12 11.58 1.64
N ASP A 126 -10.21 11.26 0.92
CA ASP A 126 -11.20 12.23 0.48
C ASP A 126 -11.97 12.88 1.64
N SER A 127 -12.12 12.19 2.77
CA SER A 127 -12.73 12.73 4.00
C SER A 127 -11.79 13.63 4.80
N GLY A 128 -10.50 13.69 4.48
CA GLY A 128 -9.49 14.43 5.24
C GLY A 128 -8.92 13.68 6.45
N ALA A 129 -9.43 12.48 6.78
CA ALA A 129 -8.98 11.71 7.94
C ALA A 129 -7.50 11.31 7.87
N ALA A 130 -6.98 11.07 6.65
CA ALA A 130 -5.56 10.78 6.45
C ALA A 130 -4.68 12.01 6.76
N MET A 131 -5.10 13.22 6.37
CA MET A 131 -4.40 14.45 6.68
C MET A 131 -4.39 14.73 8.18
N GLU A 132 -5.54 14.59 8.84
CA GLU A 132 -5.64 14.74 10.29
C GLU A 132 -4.69 13.78 11.02
N LYS A 133 -4.58 12.53 10.57
CA LYS A 133 -3.66 11.55 11.15
C LYS A 133 -2.20 11.92 10.94
N LEU A 134 -1.84 12.48 9.80
CA LEU A 134 -0.50 13.01 9.54
C LEU A 134 -0.16 14.15 10.50
N ASP A 135 -1.07 15.09 10.70
CA ASP A 135 -0.86 16.23 11.59
C ASP A 135 -0.73 15.77 13.06
N GLN A 136 -1.52 14.78 13.50
CA GLN A 136 -1.37 14.14 14.80
C GLN A 136 0.00 13.47 14.97
N LEU A 137 0.50 12.76 13.95
CA LEU A 137 1.82 12.13 13.97
C LEU A 137 2.92 13.17 14.09
N ILE A 138 2.86 14.24 13.29
CA ILE A 138 3.83 15.35 13.34
C ILE A 138 3.84 16.01 14.73
N ALA A 139 2.66 16.26 15.30
CA ALA A 139 2.55 16.85 16.64
C ALA A 139 3.12 15.93 17.73
N PHE A 140 2.90 14.62 17.62
CA PHE A 140 3.43 13.62 18.54
C PHE A 140 4.96 13.54 18.50
N THR A 141 5.53 13.44 17.29
CA THR A 141 6.99 13.33 17.13
C THR A 141 7.74 14.58 17.55
N LYS A 142 7.17 15.79 17.36
CA LYS A 142 7.77 17.03 17.84
C LYS A 142 7.81 17.18 19.37
N LYS A 143 6.93 16.47 20.09
CA LYS A 143 6.93 16.47 21.56
C LYS A 143 7.95 15.50 22.14
N ALA A 144 8.41 14.54 21.35
CA ALA A 144 9.38 13.52 21.75
C ALA A 144 10.83 13.93 21.45
N SER A 145 11.04 15.07 20.81
CA SER A 145 12.34 15.71 20.52
C SER A 145 12.59 16.83 21.52
#